data_9fa55d383c5accec65957b5e0289a815
#
_entry.id   9fa55d383c5accec65957b5e0289a815
#
_cell.length_a   1.000
_cell.length_b   1.000
_cell.length_c   1.000
_cell.angle_alpha   90.00
_cell.angle_beta   90.00
_cell.angle_gamma   90.00
#
_symmetry.space_group_name_H-M   'P 1'
#
loop_
_entity.id
_entity.type
_entity.pdbx_description
1 polymer ?
#
loop_
_entity_poly.entity_id
_entity_poly.type
_entity_poly.pdbx_seq_one_letter_code
_entity_poly.pdbx_strand_id
1 'polypeptide(L)'
;MLALIDNYDSFTYNLVQYFGELGADVRVFRNDSLTVAELAALNPDYLFISPGPGEPLRDGGISAQALLHFSGRIPVLGVCLGHQCLGAVYGGRVERAPRLMHGKTSPVYHSGAGIFAGLPSPFNAMRYH
;
A
#
# COMPACT_ATOMS: atom_id res chain seq x y z
N MET A 1 15.73 0.31 7.07
CA MET A 1 15.09 1.38 6.27
C MET A 1 13.78 0.83 5.71
N LEU A 2 12.72 1.62 5.80
CA LEU A 2 11.44 1.35 5.15
C LEU A 2 11.42 2.08 3.81
N ALA A 3 11.33 1.34 2.71
CA ALA A 3 11.17 1.92 1.39
C ALA A 3 9.67 2.13 1.12
N LEU A 4 9.29 3.35 0.80
CA LEU A 4 7.93 3.71 0.45
C LEU A 4 7.86 4.11 -1.02
N ILE A 5 7.10 3.37 -1.81
CA ILE A 5 6.85 3.73 -3.20
C ILE A 5 5.66 4.69 -3.23
N ASP A 6 5.90 5.89 -3.73
CA ASP A 6 4.90 6.94 -3.86
C ASP A 6 4.25 6.88 -5.25
N ASN A 7 2.97 6.59 -5.28
CA ASN A 7 2.17 6.52 -6.49
C ASN A 7 1.54 7.89 -6.85
N TYR A 8 2.22 8.98 -6.53
CA TYR A 8 1.77 10.35 -6.82
C TYR A 8 0.46 10.71 -6.11
N ASP A 9 0.36 10.27 -4.85
CA ASP A 9 -0.81 10.53 -4.02
C ASP A 9 -0.55 11.67 -3.03
N SER A 10 -1.55 12.53 -2.85
CA SER A 10 -1.46 13.65 -1.90
C SER A 10 -1.41 13.18 -0.43
N PHE A 11 -1.84 11.96 -0.16
CA PHE A 11 -1.86 11.40 1.19
C PHE A 11 -0.55 10.71 1.59
N THR A 12 0.38 10.54 0.66
CA THR A 12 1.63 9.80 0.90
C THR A 12 2.41 10.34 2.09
N TYR A 13 2.57 11.65 2.19
CA TYR A 13 3.36 12.25 3.27
C TYR A 13 2.69 12.17 4.64
N ASN A 14 1.36 12.05 4.71
CA ASN A 14 0.68 11.73 5.96
C ASN A 14 1.09 10.33 6.46
N LEU A 15 1.19 9.37 5.55
CA LEU A 15 1.65 8.02 5.87
C LEU A 15 3.12 8.01 6.28
N VAL A 16 3.96 8.78 5.59
CA VAL A 16 5.38 8.97 5.98
C VAL A 16 5.47 9.49 7.40
N GLN A 17 4.64 10.47 7.75
CA GLN A 17 4.60 11.03 9.10
C GLN A 17 4.22 9.99 10.15
N TYR A 18 3.21 9.16 9.89
CA TYR A 18 2.83 8.09 10.80
C TYR A 18 3.96 7.10 11.02
N PHE A 19 4.65 6.69 9.97
CA PHE A 19 5.80 5.80 10.11
C PHE A 19 6.94 6.46 10.89
N GLY A 20 7.16 7.76 10.66
CA GLY A 20 8.14 8.53 11.42
C GLY A 20 7.82 8.60 12.91
N GLU A 21 6.55 8.76 13.26
CA GLU A 21 6.09 8.73 14.66
C GLU A 21 6.35 7.38 15.32
N LEU A 22 6.34 6.30 14.55
CA LEU A 22 6.68 4.95 15.00
C LEU A 22 8.19 4.70 15.05
N GLY A 23 9.01 5.69 14.73
CA GLY A 23 10.46 5.58 14.74
C GLY A 23 11.08 4.93 13.51
N ALA A 24 10.33 4.79 12.42
CA ALA A 24 10.85 4.19 11.20
C ALA A 24 11.74 5.19 10.43
N ASP A 25 12.84 4.67 9.87
CA ASP A 25 13.63 5.38 8.88
C ASP A 25 12.98 5.19 7.52
N VAL A 26 12.19 6.17 7.08
CA VAL A 26 11.40 6.09 5.84
C VAL A 26 12.11 6.82 4.72
N ARG A 27 12.26 6.15 3.58
CA ARG A 27 12.74 6.77 2.34
C ARG A 27 11.67 6.65 1.27
N VAL A 28 11.32 7.77 0.67
CA VAL A 28 10.24 7.87 -0.31
C VAL A 28 10.83 7.87 -1.72
N PHE A 29 10.29 6.99 -2.57
CA PHE A 29 10.67 6.88 -3.97
C PHE A 29 9.40 6.95 -4.83
N ARG A 30 9.37 7.87 -5.77
CA ARG A 30 8.28 7.89 -6.73
C ARG A 30 8.30 6.64 -7.61
N ASN A 31 7.14 6.18 -8.02
CA ASN A 31 6.99 4.89 -8.69
C ASN A 31 7.69 4.80 -10.06
N ASP A 32 8.14 5.90 -10.58
CA ASP A 32 8.87 6.03 -11.86
C ASP A 32 10.29 6.60 -11.70
N SER A 33 10.78 6.73 -10.46
CA SER A 33 12.07 7.38 -10.20
C SER A 33 13.25 6.43 -10.15
N LEU A 34 13.00 5.12 -10.03
CA LEU A 34 14.05 4.11 -9.97
C LEU A 34 13.52 2.76 -10.47
N THR A 35 14.43 1.86 -10.75
CA THR A 35 14.09 0.47 -11.09
C THR A 35 13.99 -0.39 -9.84
N VAL A 36 13.37 -1.57 -9.98
CA VAL A 36 13.33 -2.55 -8.88
C VAL A 36 14.73 -2.99 -8.48
N ALA A 37 15.64 -3.16 -9.45
CA ALA A 37 17.03 -3.52 -9.18
C ALA A 37 17.74 -2.45 -8.33
N GLU A 38 17.55 -1.18 -8.65
CA GLU A 38 18.10 -0.08 -7.87
C GLU A 38 17.52 -0.04 -6.45
N LEU A 39 16.21 -0.27 -6.32
CA LEU A 39 15.56 -0.36 -5.02
C LEU A 39 16.09 -1.54 -4.20
N ALA A 40 16.25 -2.70 -4.82
CA ALA A 40 16.81 -3.89 -4.17
C ALA A 40 18.26 -3.66 -3.69
N ALA A 41 19.05 -2.92 -4.45
CA ALA A 41 20.43 -2.59 -4.09
C ALA A 41 20.52 -1.74 -2.81
N LEU A 42 19.46 -1.02 -2.45
CA LEU A 42 19.39 -0.25 -1.21
C LEU A 42 19.10 -1.14 0.02
N ASN A 43 18.78 -2.41 -0.21
CA ASN A 43 18.56 -3.42 0.82
C ASN A 43 17.55 -2.99 1.89
N PRO A 44 16.31 -2.64 1.50
CA PRO A 44 15.30 -2.20 2.46
C PRO A 44 14.87 -3.35 3.38
N ASP A 45 14.46 -3.00 4.60
CA ASP A 45 13.93 -3.95 5.58
C ASP A 45 12.41 -4.13 5.45
N TYR A 46 11.72 -3.11 4.92
CA TYR A 46 10.27 -3.09 4.73
C TYR A 46 9.94 -2.39 3.41
N LEU A 47 8.87 -2.84 2.77
CA LEU A 47 8.32 -2.18 1.58
C LEU A 47 6.89 -1.75 1.85
N PHE A 48 6.61 -0.47 1.58
CA PHE A 48 5.27 0.08 1.64
C PHE A 48 4.89 0.67 0.27
N ILE A 49 3.69 0.36 -0.20
CA ILE A 49 3.18 0.89 -1.47
C ILE A 49 1.98 1.77 -1.19
N SER A 50 2.09 3.03 -1.58
CA SER A 50 1.14 4.07 -1.25
C SER A 50 -0.18 3.98 -2.03
N PRO A 51 -1.21 4.68 -1.56
CA PRO A 51 -2.32 5.06 -2.42
C PRO A 51 -1.86 5.75 -3.70
N GLY A 52 -2.72 5.86 -4.68
CA GLY A 52 -2.45 6.59 -5.90
C GLY A 52 -3.65 6.56 -6.85
N PRO A 53 -3.63 7.42 -7.87
CA PRO A 53 -4.70 7.47 -8.85
C PRO A 53 -4.57 6.36 -9.90
N GLY A 54 -5.68 6.07 -10.56
CA GLY A 54 -5.70 5.21 -11.72
C GLY A 54 -5.80 3.73 -11.41
N GLU A 55 -5.26 2.94 -12.30
CA GLU A 55 -5.35 1.50 -12.29
C GLU A 55 -4.00 0.89 -11.90
N PRO A 56 -3.97 -0.12 -11.00
CA PRO A 56 -2.71 -0.53 -10.35
C PRO A 56 -1.62 -1.00 -11.30
N LEU A 57 -1.96 -1.80 -12.31
CA LEU A 57 -0.93 -2.34 -13.21
C LEU A 57 -0.51 -1.34 -14.29
N ARG A 58 -1.37 -0.39 -14.64
CA ARG A 58 -1.07 0.63 -15.64
C ARG A 58 -0.38 1.85 -15.04
N ASP A 59 -0.84 2.29 -13.88
CA ASP A 59 -0.46 3.60 -13.31
C ASP A 59 0.45 3.49 -12.09
N GLY A 60 0.70 2.29 -11.60
CA GLY A 60 1.52 2.05 -10.42
C GLY A 60 3.03 2.05 -10.63
N GLY A 61 3.52 2.30 -11.85
CA GLY A 61 4.95 2.27 -12.13
C GLY A 61 5.58 0.94 -11.75
N ILE A 62 6.64 0.98 -10.95
CA ILE A 62 7.33 -0.24 -10.48
C ILE A 62 6.60 -0.99 -9.36
N SER A 63 5.46 -0.51 -8.88
CA SER A 63 4.80 -1.05 -7.69
C SER A 63 4.53 -2.56 -7.80
N ALA A 64 3.94 -3.01 -8.92
CA ALA A 64 3.65 -4.43 -9.12
C ALA A 64 4.91 -5.29 -9.17
N GLN A 65 5.93 -4.83 -9.88
CA GLN A 65 7.21 -5.54 -9.99
C GLN A 65 7.95 -5.59 -8.65
N ALA A 66 7.90 -4.51 -7.88
CA ALA A 66 8.49 -4.45 -6.55
C ALA A 66 7.79 -5.43 -5.61
N LEU A 67 6.46 -5.49 -5.64
CA LEU A 67 5.69 -6.49 -4.88
C LEU A 67 6.18 -7.91 -5.18
N LEU A 68 6.27 -8.27 -6.45
CA LEU A 68 6.71 -9.61 -6.86
C LEU A 68 8.15 -9.90 -6.40
N HIS A 69 9.02 -8.90 -6.46
CA HIS A 69 10.41 -9.09 -6.06
C HIS A 69 10.57 -9.28 -4.55
N PHE A 70 9.90 -8.43 -3.76
CA PHE A 70 10.12 -8.37 -2.32
C PHE A 70 9.19 -9.30 -1.51
N SER A 71 8.07 -9.74 -2.07
CA SER A 71 7.16 -10.67 -1.38
C SER A 71 7.88 -11.96 -1.01
N GLY A 72 7.72 -12.35 0.26
CA GLY A 72 8.41 -13.53 0.80
C GLY A 72 9.85 -13.27 1.22
N ARG A 73 10.40 -12.08 0.97
CA ARG A 73 11.76 -11.71 1.36
C ARG A 73 11.78 -10.71 2.52
N ILE A 74 10.90 -9.73 2.47
CA ILE A 74 10.71 -8.72 3.53
C ILE A 74 9.21 -8.48 3.72
N PRO A 75 8.78 -7.91 4.86
CA PRO A 75 7.39 -7.51 5.03
C PRO A 75 6.98 -6.45 4.01
N VAL A 76 5.81 -6.64 3.42
CA VAL A 76 5.24 -5.74 2.41
C VAL A 76 3.83 -5.32 2.84
N LEU A 77 3.53 -4.04 2.75
CA LEU A 77 2.20 -3.50 3.01
C LEU A 77 1.78 -2.59 1.87
N GLY A 78 0.55 -2.77 1.39
CA GLY A 78 -0.05 -1.91 0.38
C GLY A 78 -1.34 -1.28 0.88
N VAL A 79 -1.53 -0.01 0.57
CA VAL A 79 -2.75 0.73 0.91
C VAL A 79 -3.39 1.28 -0.37
N CYS A 80 -4.70 1.11 -0.52
CA CYS A 80 -5.50 1.57 -1.66
C CYS A 80 -4.92 1.03 -2.98
N LEU A 81 -4.32 1.85 -3.83
CA LEU A 81 -3.68 1.40 -5.06
C LEU A 81 -2.63 0.32 -4.78
N GLY A 82 -1.86 0.46 -3.70
CA GLY A 82 -0.89 -0.56 -3.29
C GLY A 82 -1.53 -1.90 -2.95
N HIS A 83 -2.67 -1.88 -2.27
CA HIS A 83 -3.45 -3.09 -1.98
C HIS A 83 -4.03 -3.68 -3.27
N GLN A 84 -4.50 -2.85 -4.19
CA GLN A 84 -4.99 -3.30 -5.49
C GLN A 84 -3.87 -3.93 -6.33
N CYS A 85 -2.66 -3.38 -6.28
CA CYS A 85 -1.50 -4.01 -6.91
C CYS A 85 -1.26 -5.42 -6.37
N LEU A 86 -1.34 -5.58 -5.05
CA LEU A 86 -1.17 -6.88 -4.40
C LEU A 86 -2.21 -7.88 -4.91
N GLY A 87 -3.47 -7.48 -4.95
CA GLY A 87 -4.54 -8.33 -5.49
C GLY A 87 -4.29 -8.73 -6.93
N ALA A 88 -3.92 -7.77 -7.77
CA ALA A 88 -3.72 -7.98 -9.21
C ALA A 88 -2.54 -8.90 -9.52
N VAL A 89 -1.39 -8.75 -8.84
CA VAL A 89 -0.20 -9.58 -9.11
C VAL A 89 -0.37 -11.02 -8.66
N TYR A 90 -1.28 -11.29 -7.73
CA TYR A 90 -1.58 -12.65 -7.27
C TYR A 90 -2.86 -13.23 -7.87
N GLY A 91 -3.30 -12.72 -9.00
CA GLY A 91 -4.38 -13.31 -9.79
C GLY A 91 -5.78 -12.80 -9.45
N GLY A 92 -5.89 -11.80 -8.58
CA GLY A 92 -7.16 -11.14 -8.30
C GLY A 92 -7.56 -10.16 -9.39
N ARG A 93 -8.83 -9.77 -9.37
CA ARG A 93 -9.34 -8.72 -10.25
C ARG A 93 -9.63 -7.47 -9.45
N VAL A 94 -9.27 -6.32 -10.01
CA VAL A 94 -9.65 -5.01 -9.49
C VAL A 94 -10.83 -4.53 -10.31
N GLU A 95 -11.98 -4.43 -9.67
CA GLU A 95 -13.22 -4.03 -10.34
C GLU A 95 -14.02 -3.08 -9.44
N ARG A 96 -15.01 -2.42 -10.03
CA ARG A 96 -15.86 -1.53 -9.25
C ARG A 96 -16.69 -2.31 -8.25
N ALA A 97 -16.81 -1.78 -7.03
CA ALA A 97 -17.69 -2.35 -6.03
C ALA A 97 -19.16 -2.31 -6.50
N PRO A 98 -20.00 -3.28 -6.07
CA PRO A 98 -21.42 -3.29 -6.44
C PRO A 98 -22.16 -2.02 -6.01
N ARG A 99 -21.72 -1.38 -4.92
CA ARG A 99 -22.27 -0.13 -4.42
C ARG A 99 -21.19 0.94 -4.39
N LEU A 100 -21.42 2.05 -5.10
CA LEU A 100 -20.52 3.20 -5.10
C LEU A 100 -20.53 3.86 -3.72
N MET A 101 -19.33 4.02 -3.14
CA MET A 101 -19.13 4.70 -1.87
C MET A 101 -18.00 5.72 -2.03
N HIS A 102 -18.25 6.96 -1.64
CA HIS A 102 -17.22 8.00 -1.66
C HIS A 102 -17.46 8.98 -0.53
N GLY A 103 -16.49 9.12 0.37
CA GLY A 103 -16.60 10.00 1.52
C GLY A 103 -17.59 9.53 2.58
N LYS A 104 -17.96 8.25 2.60
CA LYS A 104 -18.86 7.65 3.58
C LYS A 104 -18.15 6.56 4.35
N THR A 105 -18.53 6.36 5.61
CA THR A 105 -17.98 5.29 6.43
C THR A 105 -18.72 3.99 6.24
N SER A 106 -17.99 2.89 6.42
CA SER A 106 -18.56 1.55 6.51
C SER A 106 -17.95 0.81 7.69
N PRO A 107 -18.71 -0.07 8.36
CA PRO A 107 -18.13 -0.92 9.40
C PRO A 107 -17.23 -1.99 8.77
N VAL A 108 -16.07 -2.19 9.37
CA VAL A 108 -15.11 -3.23 8.97
C VAL A 108 -15.08 -4.28 10.06
N TYR A 109 -15.45 -5.50 9.71
CA TYR A 109 -15.42 -6.66 10.57
C TYR A 109 -14.14 -7.45 10.31
N HIS A 110 -13.52 -7.96 11.37
CA HIS A 110 -12.27 -8.73 11.24
C HIS A 110 -12.15 -9.76 12.38
N SER A 111 -11.17 -10.66 12.25
CA SER A 111 -10.95 -11.74 13.23
C SER A 111 -10.03 -11.34 14.38
N GLY A 112 -9.44 -10.15 14.36
CA GLY A 112 -8.43 -9.72 15.32
C GLY A 112 -7.04 -10.28 15.07
N ALA A 113 -6.83 -10.96 13.94
CA ALA A 113 -5.55 -11.55 13.59
C ALA A 113 -4.64 -10.58 12.82
N GLY A 114 -3.32 -10.79 12.90
CA GLY A 114 -2.34 -10.03 12.16
C GLY A 114 -2.39 -8.53 12.47
N ILE A 115 -2.48 -7.70 11.43
CA ILE A 115 -2.54 -6.25 11.57
C ILE A 115 -3.80 -5.74 12.27
N PHE A 116 -4.80 -6.58 12.46
CA PHE A 116 -6.04 -6.23 13.15
C PHE A 116 -6.00 -6.51 14.66
N ALA A 117 -4.90 -7.07 15.15
CA ALA A 117 -4.77 -7.36 16.57
C ALA A 117 -4.88 -6.06 17.39
N GLY A 118 -5.77 -6.08 18.40
CA GLY A 118 -6.01 -4.92 19.26
C GLY A 118 -6.99 -3.89 18.71
N LEU A 119 -7.48 -4.06 17.49
CA LEU A 119 -8.50 -3.18 16.93
C LEU A 119 -9.89 -3.70 17.25
N PRO A 120 -10.88 -2.80 17.52
CA PRO A 120 -12.26 -3.24 17.71
C PRO A 120 -12.85 -3.83 16.42
N SER A 121 -13.75 -4.79 16.56
CA SER A 121 -14.50 -5.36 15.43
C SER A 121 -16.01 -5.27 15.72
N PRO A 122 -16.77 -4.50 14.92
CA PRO A 122 -16.31 -3.69 13.79
C PRO A 122 -15.64 -2.39 14.22
N PHE A 123 -14.87 -1.79 13.31
CA PHE A 123 -14.49 -0.39 13.39
C PHE A 123 -14.98 0.33 12.13
N ASN A 124 -15.22 1.64 12.23
CA ASN A 124 -15.68 2.42 11.09
C ASN A 124 -14.47 2.92 10.28
N ALA A 125 -14.52 2.71 8.97
CA ALA A 125 -13.51 3.21 8.05
C ALA A 125 -14.15 4.04 6.95
N MET A 126 -13.47 5.14 6.57
CA MET A 126 -13.88 5.97 5.46
C MET A 126 -13.63 5.24 4.14
N ARG A 127 -14.59 5.31 3.24
CA ARG A 127 -14.47 4.71 1.90
C ARG A 127 -14.45 5.77 0.83
N TYR A 128 -13.61 5.55 -0.17
CA TYR A 128 -13.52 6.38 -1.38
C TYR A 128 -13.83 5.59 -2.65
N HIS A 129 -14.17 4.35 -2.50
CA HIS A 129 -14.51 3.46 -3.61
C HIS A 129 -15.28 2.22 -3.14
#